data_6f27a1cd5d94dcdd4dfc797934712d9b
#
_entry.id   6f27a1cd5d94dcdd4dfc797934712d9b
#
_cell.length_a   1.000
_cell.length_b   1.000
_cell.length_c   1.000
_cell.angle_alpha   90.00
_cell.angle_beta   90.00
_cell.angle_gamma   90.00
#
_symmetry.space_group_name_H-M   'P 1'
#
loop_
_entity.id
_entity.type
_entity.pdbx_description
1 polymer ?
#
loop_
_entity_poly.entity_id
_entity_poly.type
_entity_poly.pdbx_seq_one_letter_code
_entity_poly.pdbx_strand_id
1 'polypeptide(L)'
;VGSVRCVIRDSTTMALGLIGKKVGMTRLFDQESGAMVPVTVIDVKGNTFAQIKTEDKDGYNAIQVAFDAQKESRVAKPQAGHFKKLGIQPTKLLKEFRVEASELPAEGAEDPGVDLFSAGQWVDVIGTSKGKGFQGAMRRHNFHGSPAAHGSMMHRRTGGVGGCSTPGRVWKNQKMPGQMGNARRTVQNLKVVAVRPEDNVILISGAVPGARGSYLVIRPAKKK
;
A
#
# COMPACT_ATOMS: atom_id res chain seq x y z
N VAL A 1 22.12 25.01 -28.31
CA VAL A 1 22.16 23.58 -28.00
C VAL A 1 22.12 23.48 -26.46
N GLY A 2 20.91 23.48 -25.87
CA GLY A 2 20.70 23.38 -24.42
C GLY A 2 20.75 21.92 -23.99
N SER A 3 21.76 21.58 -23.22
CA SER A 3 21.89 20.27 -22.55
C SER A 3 20.75 20.09 -21.53
N VAL A 4 19.80 19.21 -21.84
CA VAL A 4 18.81 18.74 -20.86
C VAL A 4 19.55 17.86 -19.87
N ARG A 5 19.94 18.43 -18.72
CA ARG A 5 20.40 17.63 -17.58
C ARG A 5 19.24 16.77 -17.09
N CYS A 6 19.34 15.48 -17.36
CA CYS A 6 18.51 14.48 -16.71
C CYS A 6 18.83 14.53 -15.19
N VAL A 7 17.97 15.19 -14.43
CA VAL A 7 18.05 15.17 -12.97
C VAL A 7 17.67 13.76 -12.55
N ILE A 8 18.67 12.94 -12.28
CA ILE A 8 18.48 11.66 -11.59
C ILE A 8 18.00 12.05 -10.18
N ARG A 9 16.69 11.99 -9.96
CA ARG A 9 16.13 12.13 -8.61
C ARG A 9 16.69 11.00 -7.75
N ASP A 10 17.42 11.35 -6.73
CA ASP A 10 17.92 10.40 -5.74
C ASP A 10 16.76 9.54 -5.23
N SER A 11 16.93 8.23 -5.30
CA SER A 11 15.87 7.22 -5.17
C SER A 11 15.34 7.02 -3.75
N THR A 12 15.63 7.91 -2.83
CA THR A 12 15.37 7.71 -1.39
C THR A 12 14.16 8.51 -0.86
N THR A 13 13.80 9.60 -1.50
CA THR A 13 12.68 10.45 -1.06
C THR A 13 11.35 9.91 -1.55
N MET A 14 10.45 9.65 -0.61
CA MET A 14 9.08 9.25 -0.89
C MET A 14 8.23 10.51 -0.84
N ALA A 15 7.68 10.95 -1.96
CA ALA A 15 6.72 12.04 -2.03
C ALA A 15 5.50 11.78 -1.12
N LEU A 16 4.84 12.86 -0.70
CA LEU A 16 3.61 12.82 0.08
C LEU A 16 2.57 11.91 -0.60
N GLY A 17 1.88 11.12 0.20
CA GLY A 17 0.81 10.23 -0.24
C GLY A 17 -0.45 10.41 0.59
N LEU A 18 -1.53 9.75 0.17
CA LEU A 18 -2.81 9.73 0.88
C LEU A 18 -3.11 8.34 1.41
N ILE A 19 -3.90 8.33 2.48
CA ILE A 19 -4.51 7.12 3.00
C ILE A 19 -5.94 7.06 2.46
N GLY A 20 -6.36 5.90 2.00
CA GLY A 20 -7.71 5.71 1.48
C GLY A 20 -8.34 4.40 1.93
N LYS A 21 -9.63 4.30 1.74
CA LYS A 21 -10.44 3.12 2.02
C LYS A 21 -10.99 2.55 0.71
N LYS A 22 -10.73 1.28 0.46
CA LYS A 22 -11.24 0.60 -0.74
C LYS A 22 -12.76 0.47 -0.67
N VAL A 23 -13.47 1.18 -1.52
CA VAL A 23 -14.93 1.08 -1.63
C VAL A 23 -15.32 -0.17 -2.43
N GLY A 24 -14.68 -0.37 -3.58
CA GLY A 24 -14.99 -1.48 -4.47
C GLY A 24 -14.26 -1.39 -5.79
N MET A 25 -14.76 -2.14 -6.77
CA MET A 25 -14.28 -2.07 -8.14
C MET A 25 -15.49 -1.89 -9.08
N THR A 26 -15.27 -1.16 -10.14
CA THR A 26 -16.20 -0.95 -11.23
C THR A 26 -15.47 -0.95 -12.56
N ARG A 27 -16.16 -0.64 -13.63
CA ARG A 27 -15.60 -0.48 -14.97
C ARG A 27 -15.98 0.88 -15.52
N LEU A 28 -15.07 1.49 -16.23
CA LEU A 28 -15.31 2.68 -17.02
C LEU A 28 -15.03 2.37 -18.47
N PHE A 29 -15.76 3.02 -19.35
CA PHE A 29 -15.50 2.95 -20.78
C PHE A 29 -14.72 4.19 -21.18
N ASP A 30 -13.60 3.98 -21.82
CA ASP A 30 -12.82 5.07 -22.39
C ASP A 30 -13.57 5.61 -23.61
N GLN A 31 -13.79 6.92 -23.63
CA GLN A 31 -14.60 7.57 -24.67
C GLN A 31 -13.90 7.57 -26.03
N GLU A 32 -12.55 7.59 -26.04
CA GLU A 32 -11.77 7.66 -27.28
C GLU A 32 -11.59 6.27 -27.91
N SER A 33 -11.23 5.29 -27.11
CA SER A 33 -10.91 3.95 -27.60
C SER A 33 -12.09 2.96 -27.51
N GLY A 34 -13.17 3.31 -26.81
CA GLY A 34 -14.28 2.39 -26.48
C GLY A 34 -13.87 1.25 -25.56
N ALA A 35 -12.64 1.21 -25.10
CA ALA A 35 -12.11 0.13 -24.28
C ALA A 35 -12.69 0.15 -22.86
N MET A 36 -13.01 -1.04 -22.35
CA MET A 36 -13.44 -1.20 -20.96
C MET A 36 -12.23 -1.24 -20.02
N VAL A 37 -12.11 -0.25 -19.16
CA VAL A 37 -11.05 -0.16 -18.16
C VAL A 37 -11.59 -0.57 -16.80
N PRO A 38 -11.07 -1.66 -16.17
CA PRO A 38 -11.43 -2.00 -14.81
C PRO A 38 -10.80 -0.98 -13.85
N VAL A 39 -11.59 -0.44 -12.93
CA VAL A 39 -11.12 0.57 -11.97
C VAL A 39 -11.47 0.18 -10.54
N THR A 40 -10.58 0.51 -9.63
CA THR A 40 -10.81 0.45 -8.20
C THR A 40 -11.17 1.84 -7.69
N VAL A 41 -12.24 1.91 -6.92
CA VAL A 41 -12.74 3.14 -6.27
C VAL A 41 -12.18 3.21 -4.87
N ILE A 42 -11.47 4.30 -4.56
CA ILE A 42 -10.84 4.53 -3.27
C ILE A 42 -11.35 5.86 -2.70
N ASP A 43 -11.96 5.78 -1.54
CA ASP A 43 -12.38 6.94 -0.75
C ASP A 43 -11.17 7.43 0.08
N VAL A 44 -10.85 8.71 -0.06
CA VAL A 44 -9.73 9.37 0.63
C VAL A 44 -10.21 10.50 1.53
N LYS A 45 -11.50 10.58 1.81
CA LYS A 45 -12.11 11.60 2.66
C LYS A 45 -11.58 11.51 4.09
N GLY A 46 -11.15 12.65 4.64
CA GLY A 46 -10.75 12.76 6.05
C GLY A 46 -9.28 12.40 6.30
N ASN A 47 -8.40 12.63 5.34
CA ASN A 47 -6.98 12.72 5.59
C ASN A 47 -6.70 14.07 6.27
N THR A 48 -6.00 14.04 7.41
CA THR A 48 -5.60 15.25 8.14
C THR A 48 -4.12 15.20 8.47
N PHE A 49 -3.46 16.35 8.46
CA PHE A 49 -2.09 16.44 8.93
C PHE A 49 -2.07 16.31 10.46
N ALA A 50 -1.39 15.29 10.96
CA ALA A 50 -1.26 15.04 12.39
C ALA A 50 -0.03 15.73 12.98
N GLN A 51 1.13 15.52 12.36
CA GLN A 51 2.41 16.04 12.83
C GLN A 51 3.38 16.22 11.68
N ILE A 52 4.12 17.32 11.71
CA ILE A 52 5.26 17.55 10.83
C ILE A 52 6.52 17.23 11.63
N LYS A 53 7.36 16.33 11.12
CA LYS A 53 8.64 15.96 11.69
C LYS A 53 9.75 16.62 10.91
N THR A 54 10.70 17.19 11.61
CA THR A 54 11.87 17.88 11.03
C THR A 54 13.15 17.22 11.47
N GLU A 55 14.20 17.38 10.68
CA GLU A 55 15.51 16.80 10.96
C GLU A 55 16.07 17.27 12.30
N ASP A 56 15.85 18.55 12.66
CA ASP A 56 16.33 19.14 13.90
C ASP A 56 15.74 18.51 15.17
N LYS A 57 14.45 18.13 15.14
CA LYS A 57 13.73 17.61 16.31
C LYS A 57 13.67 16.08 16.33
N ASP A 58 13.45 15.46 15.18
CA ASP A 58 13.15 14.03 15.04
C ASP A 58 14.28 13.25 14.32
N GLY A 59 15.28 13.92 13.77
CA GLY A 59 16.38 13.32 13.03
C GLY A 59 16.02 12.93 11.58
N TYR A 60 14.83 13.27 11.09
CA TYR A 60 14.40 13.07 9.71
C TYR A 60 13.17 13.90 9.38
N ASN A 61 12.98 14.19 8.09
CA ASN A 61 11.82 14.92 7.59
C ASN A 61 10.70 13.96 7.21
N ALA A 62 9.50 14.15 7.79
CA ALA A 62 8.32 13.37 7.49
C ALA A 62 7.04 14.12 7.85
N ILE A 63 5.96 13.73 7.18
CA ILE A 63 4.61 14.19 7.47
C ILE A 63 3.81 13.00 7.97
N GLN A 64 3.24 13.12 9.16
CA GLN A 64 2.31 12.14 9.70
C GLN A 64 0.90 12.52 9.29
N VAL A 65 0.23 11.62 8.58
CA VAL A 65 -1.17 11.77 8.13
C VAL A 65 -2.05 10.85 8.96
N ALA A 66 -3.16 11.40 9.43
CA ALA A 66 -4.22 10.71 10.18
C ALA A 66 -5.40 10.43 9.25
N PHE A 67 -6.10 9.29 9.47
CA PHE A 67 -7.22 8.89 8.63
C PHE A 67 -8.26 8.08 9.41
N ASP A 68 -9.54 8.23 9.04
CA ASP A 68 -10.72 7.54 9.58
C ASP A 68 -10.91 7.81 11.09
N ALA A 69 -11.58 8.90 11.39
CA ALA A 69 -11.90 9.31 12.77
C ALA A 69 -12.65 8.21 13.54
N GLN A 70 -12.34 8.06 14.80
CA GLN A 70 -13.00 7.11 15.70
C GLN A 70 -13.38 7.73 17.05
N LYS A 71 -14.30 7.07 17.75
CA LYS A 71 -14.73 7.51 19.10
C LYS A 71 -13.58 7.36 20.10
N GLU A 72 -13.39 8.32 20.97
CA GLU A 72 -12.35 8.31 22.01
C GLU A 72 -12.38 7.05 22.89
N SER A 73 -13.59 6.54 23.20
CA SER A 73 -13.77 5.33 24.00
C SER A 73 -13.14 4.06 23.40
N ARG A 74 -12.80 4.07 22.11
CA ARG A 74 -12.15 2.95 21.40
C ARG A 74 -10.64 3.10 21.29
N VAL A 75 -10.09 4.18 21.81
CA VAL A 75 -8.66 4.48 21.72
C VAL A 75 -7.97 4.13 23.05
N ALA A 76 -6.84 3.44 22.96
CA ALA A 76 -6.02 3.15 24.13
C ALA A 76 -5.47 4.44 24.77
N LYS A 77 -5.37 4.49 26.09
CA LYS A 77 -4.91 5.68 26.84
C LYS A 77 -3.61 6.32 26.31
N PRO A 78 -2.56 5.57 25.96
CA PRO A 78 -1.34 6.16 25.39
C PRO A 78 -1.58 6.88 24.06
N GLN A 79 -2.37 6.27 23.19
CA GLN A 79 -2.73 6.88 21.89
C GLN A 79 -3.63 8.10 22.08
N ALA A 80 -4.59 8.05 23.01
CA ALA A 80 -5.42 9.22 23.33
C ALA A 80 -4.56 10.40 23.82
N GLY A 81 -3.54 10.15 24.64
CA GLY A 81 -2.56 11.16 25.04
C GLY A 81 -1.81 11.77 23.86
N HIS A 82 -1.41 10.95 22.89
CA HIS A 82 -0.76 11.44 21.68
C HIS A 82 -1.70 12.35 20.86
N PHE A 83 -2.93 11.93 20.57
CA PHE A 83 -3.90 12.76 19.86
C PHE A 83 -4.23 14.07 20.59
N LYS A 84 -4.36 14.04 21.92
CA LYS A 84 -4.56 15.26 22.74
C LYS A 84 -3.38 16.23 22.63
N LYS A 85 -2.13 15.71 22.63
CA LYS A 85 -0.94 16.54 22.45
C LYS A 85 -0.91 17.23 21.09
N LEU A 86 -1.42 16.56 20.05
CA LEU A 86 -1.48 17.08 18.69
C LEU A 86 -2.71 17.95 18.41
N GLY A 87 -3.68 18.00 19.33
CA GLY A 87 -4.92 18.77 19.16
C GLY A 87 -5.87 18.23 18.08
N ILE A 88 -5.72 16.96 17.68
CA ILE A 88 -6.52 16.35 16.62
C ILE A 88 -7.50 15.30 17.19
N GLN A 89 -8.58 15.06 16.43
CA GLN A 89 -9.51 13.99 16.76
C GLN A 89 -8.82 12.62 16.66
N PRO A 90 -9.16 11.66 17.55
CA PRO A 90 -8.64 10.30 17.46
C PRO A 90 -9.00 9.64 16.13
N THR A 91 -8.01 9.02 15.51
CA THR A 91 -8.15 8.34 14.23
C THR A 91 -7.70 6.87 14.33
N LYS A 92 -8.17 6.04 13.41
CA LYS A 92 -7.82 4.61 13.37
C LYS A 92 -6.44 4.35 12.80
N LEU A 93 -6.00 5.20 11.87
CA LEU A 93 -4.76 4.98 11.16
C LEU A 93 -3.92 6.25 11.15
N LEU A 94 -2.68 6.09 11.57
CA LEU A 94 -1.61 7.08 11.42
C LEU A 94 -0.54 6.51 10.50
N LYS A 95 -0.10 7.30 9.53
CA LYS A 95 0.98 6.92 8.61
C LYS A 95 1.93 8.08 8.40
N GLU A 96 3.21 7.76 8.38
CA GLU A 96 4.26 8.71 8.06
C GLU A 96 4.70 8.56 6.61
N PHE A 97 4.84 9.70 5.96
CA PHE A 97 5.42 9.83 4.64
C PHE A 97 6.71 10.64 4.78
N ARG A 98 7.83 10.03 4.43
CA ARG A 98 9.10 10.75 4.36
C ARG A 98 9.08 11.63 3.13
N VAL A 99 9.42 12.90 3.31
CA VAL A 99 9.44 13.92 2.27
C VAL A 99 10.75 14.68 2.34
N GLU A 100 11.07 15.40 1.28
CA GLU A 100 12.21 16.32 1.30
C GLU A 100 11.88 17.55 2.14
N ALA A 101 12.91 18.24 2.64
CA ALA A 101 12.73 19.45 3.44
C ALA A 101 11.95 20.54 2.66
N SER A 102 12.10 20.58 1.34
CA SER A 102 11.41 21.50 0.43
C SER A 102 9.90 21.20 0.26
N GLU A 103 9.48 19.96 0.56
CA GLU A 103 8.10 19.50 0.42
C GLU A 103 7.32 19.53 1.74
N LEU A 104 7.95 20.00 2.83
CA LEU A 104 7.27 20.15 4.12
C LEU A 104 6.23 21.26 4.04
N PRO A 105 4.97 21.00 4.40
CA PRO A 105 3.95 22.02 4.46
C PRO A 105 4.26 23.02 5.58
N ALA A 106 3.89 24.27 5.40
CA ALA A 106 3.95 25.28 6.45
C ALA A 106 3.00 24.91 7.60
N GLU A 107 3.29 25.39 8.81
CA GLU A 107 2.37 25.24 9.94
C GLU A 107 1.01 25.88 9.61
N GLY A 108 -0.07 25.09 9.67
CA GLY A 108 -1.42 25.54 9.30
C GLY A 108 -1.79 25.33 7.83
N ALA A 109 -1.02 24.56 7.06
CA ALA A 109 -1.40 24.18 5.71
C ALA A 109 -2.71 23.38 5.70
N GLU A 110 -3.48 23.54 4.63
CA GLU A 110 -4.73 22.80 4.41
C GLU A 110 -4.47 21.28 4.37
N ASP A 111 -5.45 20.52 4.86
CA ASP A 111 -5.39 19.07 4.89
C ASP A 111 -5.23 18.46 3.48
N PRO A 112 -4.48 17.36 3.32
CA PRO A 112 -4.19 16.77 2.03
C PRO A 112 -5.45 16.15 1.42
N GLY A 113 -5.91 16.74 0.32
CA GLY A 113 -7.07 16.30 -0.44
C GLY A 113 -6.73 15.44 -1.65
N VAL A 114 -7.76 15.10 -2.41
CA VAL A 114 -7.63 14.36 -3.69
C VAL A 114 -6.80 15.11 -4.74
N ASP A 115 -6.69 16.43 -4.61
CA ASP A 115 -5.99 17.33 -5.55
C ASP A 115 -4.47 17.07 -5.60
N LEU A 116 -3.95 16.30 -4.62
CA LEU A 116 -2.58 15.82 -4.65
C LEU A 116 -2.29 14.92 -5.87
N PHE A 117 -3.33 14.32 -6.45
CA PHE A 117 -3.21 13.43 -7.60
C PHE A 117 -3.97 13.96 -8.80
N SER A 118 -3.39 13.79 -9.98
CA SER A 118 -3.99 14.15 -11.26
C SER A 118 -4.38 12.94 -12.09
N ALA A 119 -5.39 13.09 -12.96
CA ALA A 119 -5.72 12.06 -13.93
C ALA A 119 -4.53 11.79 -14.85
N GLY A 120 -4.30 10.50 -15.16
CA GLY A 120 -3.14 10.09 -15.97
C GLY A 120 -1.86 9.83 -15.16
N GLN A 121 -1.74 10.30 -13.93
CA GLN A 121 -0.58 10.09 -13.07
C GLN A 121 -0.38 8.62 -12.71
N TRP A 122 0.87 8.20 -12.58
CA TRP A 122 1.24 6.88 -12.09
C TRP A 122 1.39 6.87 -10.57
N VAL A 123 0.82 5.85 -9.93
CA VAL A 123 0.82 5.70 -8.47
C VAL A 123 1.19 4.29 -8.04
N ASP A 124 1.76 4.19 -6.85
CA ASP A 124 1.98 2.94 -6.13
C ASP A 124 0.93 2.80 -5.03
N VAL A 125 0.24 1.66 -4.99
CA VAL A 125 -0.77 1.40 -3.97
C VAL A 125 -0.30 0.30 -3.03
N ILE A 126 -0.25 0.62 -1.74
CA ILE A 126 0.18 -0.27 -0.67
C ILE A 126 -1.04 -0.66 0.16
N GLY A 127 -1.20 -1.93 0.42
CA GLY A 127 -2.29 -2.43 1.27
C GLY A 127 -1.99 -3.81 1.84
N THR A 128 -2.88 -4.29 2.69
CA THR A 128 -2.81 -5.64 3.23
C THR A 128 -3.63 -6.58 2.37
N SER A 129 -3.02 -7.64 1.86
CA SER A 129 -3.69 -8.63 1.01
C SER A 129 -4.71 -9.44 1.79
N LYS A 130 -5.74 -9.97 1.12
CA LYS A 130 -6.70 -10.88 1.75
C LYS A 130 -6.00 -12.09 2.35
N GLY A 131 -6.31 -12.39 3.61
CA GLY A 131 -5.81 -13.60 4.27
C GLY A 131 -6.39 -14.86 3.63
N LYS A 132 -5.58 -15.90 3.53
CA LYS A 132 -5.96 -17.22 2.99
C LYS A 132 -5.69 -18.35 3.98
N GLY A 133 -5.31 -18.01 5.21
CA GLY A 133 -4.96 -18.97 6.26
C GLY A 133 -3.68 -19.76 5.95
N PHE A 134 -3.53 -20.88 6.60
CA PHE A 134 -2.42 -21.82 6.36
C PHE A 134 -2.64 -22.52 5.01
N GLN A 135 -1.65 -22.49 4.13
CA GLN A 135 -1.72 -23.08 2.81
C GLN A 135 -0.56 -24.04 2.58
N GLY A 136 -0.86 -25.14 1.88
CA GLY A 136 0.14 -26.08 1.39
C GLY A 136 1.06 -25.46 0.32
N ALA A 137 2.19 -26.09 0.07
CA ALA A 137 3.20 -25.60 -0.86
C ALA A 137 2.69 -25.44 -2.30
N MET A 138 1.75 -26.26 -2.74
CA MET A 138 1.15 -26.12 -4.08
C MET A 138 0.46 -24.75 -4.25
N ARG A 139 -0.42 -24.37 -3.32
CA ARG A 139 -1.14 -23.09 -3.41
C ARG A 139 -0.26 -21.90 -3.05
N ARG A 140 0.64 -22.06 -2.08
CA ARG A 140 1.47 -20.96 -1.58
C ARG A 140 2.61 -20.62 -2.52
N HIS A 141 3.21 -21.62 -3.17
CA HIS A 141 4.43 -21.49 -3.94
C HIS A 141 4.37 -22.07 -5.36
N ASN A 142 3.18 -22.50 -5.81
CA ASN A 142 2.95 -23.11 -7.12
C ASN A 142 3.77 -24.38 -7.37
N PHE A 143 3.89 -25.25 -6.36
CA PHE A 143 4.50 -26.57 -6.52
C PHE A 143 3.56 -27.49 -7.30
N HIS A 144 4.11 -28.35 -8.15
CA HIS A 144 3.33 -29.25 -8.98
C HIS A 144 2.84 -30.50 -8.23
N GLY A 145 3.60 -30.93 -7.20
CA GLY A 145 3.33 -32.20 -6.51
C GLY A 145 3.86 -33.38 -7.30
N SER A 146 3.29 -34.55 -7.04
CA SER A 146 3.65 -35.81 -7.67
C SER A 146 2.43 -36.42 -8.37
N PRO A 147 2.59 -37.48 -9.21
CA PRO A 147 1.48 -38.15 -9.89
C PRO A 147 0.37 -38.56 -8.94
N ALA A 148 -0.87 -38.51 -9.40
CA ALA A 148 -2.03 -38.94 -8.62
C ALA A 148 -2.33 -40.43 -8.73
N ALA A 149 -1.73 -41.15 -9.71
CA ALA A 149 -1.89 -42.55 -10.02
C ALA A 149 -0.52 -43.24 -10.08
N HIS A 150 -0.47 -44.46 -10.63
CA HIS A 150 0.74 -45.32 -10.76
C HIS A 150 1.45 -45.63 -9.44
N GLY A 151 0.68 -45.82 -8.33
CA GLY A 151 1.24 -46.16 -7.04
C GLY A 151 1.96 -45.04 -6.29
N SER A 152 1.87 -43.82 -6.77
CA SER A 152 2.47 -42.65 -6.09
C SER A 152 1.81 -42.43 -4.72
N MET A 153 2.62 -42.30 -3.65
CA MET A 153 2.15 -41.96 -2.30
C MET A 153 2.39 -40.52 -1.91
N MET A 154 2.98 -39.71 -2.79
CA MET A 154 3.40 -38.34 -2.51
C MET A 154 2.31 -37.31 -2.80
N HIS A 155 1.51 -37.50 -3.84
CA HIS A 155 0.41 -36.62 -4.31
C HIS A 155 0.73 -35.13 -4.22
N ARG A 156 0.31 -34.46 -3.13
CA ARG A 156 0.40 -33.02 -2.92
C ARG A 156 1.55 -32.57 -2.00
N ARG A 157 2.46 -33.47 -1.65
CA ARG A 157 3.60 -33.15 -0.76
C ARG A 157 4.67 -32.34 -1.50
N THR A 158 5.48 -31.63 -0.71
CA THR A 158 6.59 -30.81 -1.23
C THR A 158 7.74 -31.59 -1.84
N GLY A 159 7.86 -32.88 -1.48
CA GLY A 159 9.05 -33.67 -1.82
C GLY A 159 10.23 -33.39 -0.87
N GLY A 160 11.43 -33.54 -1.36
CA GLY A 160 12.65 -33.31 -0.59
C GLY A 160 12.82 -31.84 -0.19
N VAL A 161 13.34 -31.59 1.01
CA VAL A 161 13.53 -30.24 1.55
C VAL A 161 15.01 -29.84 1.64
N GLY A 162 15.93 -30.74 1.28
CA GLY A 162 17.38 -30.50 1.26
C GLY A 162 18.17 -31.77 1.00
N GLY A 163 19.51 -31.64 0.97
CA GLY A 163 20.43 -32.77 0.96
C GLY A 163 20.52 -33.43 2.35
N CYS A 164 21.09 -34.60 2.42
CA CYS A 164 21.22 -35.40 3.65
C CYS A 164 22.26 -34.78 4.62
N SER A 165 23.39 -35.43 4.82
CA SER A 165 24.45 -35.02 5.75
C SER A 165 25.17 -33.73 5.35
N THR A 166 25.18 -33.40 4.07
CA THR A 166 25.71 -32.13 3.56
C THR A 166 24.61 -31.39 2.80
N PRO A 167 24.17 -30.22 3.26
CA PRO A 167 24.70 -29.32 4.31
C PRO A 167 24.23 -29.61 5.73
N GLY A 168 23.51 -30.73 6.01
CA GLY A 168 22.99 -31.10 7.33
C GLY A 168 21.91 -30.13 7.88
N ARG A 169 21.36 -29.26 7.06
CA ARG A 169 20.35 -28.28 7.40
C ARG A 169 19.45 -27.93 6.21
N VAL A 170 18.30 -27.35 6.51
CA VAL A 170 17.44 -26.75 5.49
C VAL A 170 17.89 -25.30 5.26
N TRP A 171 18.04 -24.90 4.00
CA TRP A 171 18.47 -23.55 3.65
C TRP A 171 17.42 -22.49 4.04
N LYS A 172 17.90 -21.29 4.36
CA LYS A 172 17.01 -20.11 4.53
C LYS A 172 16.19 -19.91 3.26
N ASN A 173 14.95 -19.44 3.43
CA ASN A 173 14.00 -19.17 2.35
C ASN A 173 13.53 -20.43 1.58
N GLN A 174 13.79 -21.65 2.07
CA GLN A 174 13.20 -22.85 1.52
C GLN A 174 11.67 -22.74 1.52
N LYS A 175 11.05 -22.96 0.35
CA LYS A 175 9.62 -22.84 0.16
C LYS A 175 8.87 -23.96 0.87
N MET A 176 8.09 -23.62 1.89
CA MET A 176 7.34 -24.56 2.72
C MET A 176 5.88 -24.11 2.91
N PRO A 177 4.98 -25.01 3.36
CA PRO A 177 3.63 -24.62 3.79
C PRO A 177 3.67 -23.54 4.86
N GLY A 178 2.61 -22.74 4.96
CA GLY A 178 2.50 -21.71 5.98
C GLY A 178 1.41 -20.68 5.67
N GLN A 179 1.37 -19.63 6.49
CA GLN A 179 0.42 -18.55 6.31
C GLN A 179 0.57 -17.91 4.93
N MET A 180 -0.56 -17.76 4.23
CA MET A 180 -0.66 -17.06 2.95
C MET A 180 -1.63 -15.89 3.05
N GLY A 181 -1.28 -14.78 2.43
CA GLY A 181 -2.07 -13.55 2.55
C GLY A 181 -1.91 -12.87 3.90
N ASN A 182 -2.78 -11.87 4.17
CA ASN A 182 -2.68 -10.97 5.33
C ASN A 182 -1.27 -10.36 5.47
N ALA A 183 -0.68 -10.02 4.35
CA ALA A 183 0.66 -9.45 4.26
C ALA A 183 0.61 -8.11 3.52
N ARG A 184 1.47 -7.19 3.92
CA ARG A 184 1.65 -5.91 3.23
C ARG A 184 2.14 -6.18 1.81
N ARG A 185 1.43 -5.66 0.82
CA ARG A 185 1.74 -5.77 -0.60
C ARG A 185 1.66 -4.41 -1.26
N THR A 186 2.59 -4.14 -2.15
CA THR A 186 2.60 -2.95 -2.98
C THR A 186 2.33 -3.36 -4.42
N VAL A 187 1.33 -2.73 -5.04
CA VAL A 187 1.13 -2.80 -6.49
C VAL A 187 1.67 -1.50 -7.06
N GLN A 188 2.68 -1.62 -7.89
CA GLN A 188 3.40 -0.48 -8.46
C GLN A 188 2.82 -0.09 -9.82
N ASN A 189 3.04 1.18 -10.20
CA ASN A 189 2.76 1.69 -11.54
C ASN A 189 1.30 1.47 -11.98
N LEU A 190 0.35 1.82 -11.12
CA LEU A 190 -1.05 1.91 -11.49
C LEU A 190 -1.36 3.33 -11.99
N LYS A 191 -2.23 3.45 -12.99
CA LYS A 191 -2.62 4.74 -13.56
C LYS A 191 -3.86 5.26 -12.85
N VAL A 192 -3.87 6.52 -12.46
CA VAL A 192 -5.07 7.23 -12.01
C VAL A 192 -5.93 7.50 -13.23
N VAL A 193 -7.14 6.98 -13.26
CA VAL A 193 -8.08 7.15 -14.38
C VAL A 193 -8.83 8.47 -14.25
N ALA A 194 -9.36 8.75 -13.06
CA ALA A 194 -10.07 9.98 -12.77
C ALA A 194 -9.96 10.32 -11.28
N VAL A 195 -10.05 11.59 -10.97
CA VAL A 195 -10.15 12.15 -9.62
C VAL A 195 -11.48 12.87 -9.52
N ARG A 196 -12.24 12.62 -8.45
CA ARG A 196 -13.53 13.28 -8.17
C ARG A 196 -13.44 14.05 -6.85
N PRO A 197 -13.17 15.35 -6.89
CA PRO A 197 -13.03 16.16 -5.68
C PRO A 197 -14.34 16.27 -4.88
N GLU A 198 -15.48 16.34 -5.55
CA GLU A 198 -16.80 16.44 -4.91
C GLU A 198 -17.08 15.28 -3.95
N ASP A 199 -16.71 14.06 -4.34
CA ASP A 199 -16.90 12.84 -3.56
C ASP A 199 -15.68 12.46 -2.70
N ASN A 200 -14.54 13.14 -2.86
CA ASN A 200 -13.22 12.76 -2.31
C ASN A 200 -12.77 11.34 -2.70
N VAL A 201 -12.94 11.01 -3.99
CA VAL A 201 -12.68 9.66 -4.52
C VAL A 201 -11.63 9.69 -5.62
N ILE A 202 -10.73 8.70 -5.57
CA ILE A 202 -9.74 8.43 -6.61
C ILE A 202 -10.09 7.11 -7.32
N LEU A 203 -10.13 7.13 -8.64
CA LEU A 203 -10.35 5.97 -9.51
C LEU A 203 -9.01 5.50 -10.07
N ILE A 204 -8.56 4.32 -9.67
CA ILE A 204 -7.27 3.76 -10.08
C ILE A 204 -7.49 2.57 -10.99
N SER A 205 -6.80 2.52 -12.12
CA SER A 205 -6.85 1.41 -13.07
C SER A 205 -6.38 0.11 -12.44
N GLY A 206 -7.13 -0.97 -12.64
CA GLY A 206 -6.77 -2.31 -12.21
C GLY A 206 -7.14 -2.64 -10.77
N ALA A 207 -6.54 -3.71 -10.26
CA ALA A 207 -6.81 -4.25 -8.93
C ALA A 207 -5.81 -3.74 -7.90
N VAL A 208 -6.29 -3.46 -6.68
CA VAL A 208 -5.47 -3.09 -5.53
C VAL A 208 -5.56 -4.13 -4.42
N PRO A 209 -4.57 -4.22 -3.50
CA PRO A 209 -4.58 -5.21 -2.43
C PRO A 209 -5.76 -5.04 -1.49
N GLY A 210 -6.18 -6.12 -0.85
CA GLY A 210 -7.17 -6.11 0.23
C GLY A 210 -8.62 -6.34 -0.20
N ALA A 211 -9.47 -6.43 0.80
CA ALA A 211 -10.92 -6.57 0.67
C ALA A 211 -11.59 -5.20 0.51
N ARG A 212 -12.91 -5.16 0.26
CA ARG A 212 -13.71 -3.94 0.41
C ARG A 212 -13.61 -3.46 1.86
N GLY A 213 -13.51 -2.16 2.06
CA GLY A 213 -13.34 -1.55 3.37
C GLY A 213 -11.90 -1.61 3.94
N SER A 214 -10.93 -2.24 3.26
CA SER A 214 -9.54 -2.23 3.70
C SER A 214 -8.86 -0.89 3.45
N TYR A 215 -7.91 -0.54 4.32
CA TYR A 215 -7.11 0.65 4.18
C TYR A 215 -5.99 0.46 3.17
N LEU A 216 -5.74 1.51 2.42
CA LEU A 216 -4.72 1.60 1.39
C LEU A 216 -3.88 2.85 1.61
N VAL A 217 -2.64 2.80 1.19
CA VAL A 217 -1.76 3.97 1.10
C VAL A 217 -1.44 4.18 -0.37
N ILE A 218 -1.74 5.36 -0.87
CA ILE A 218 -1.50 5.77 -2.25
C ILE A 218 -0.35 6.76 -2.23
N ARG A 219 0.62 6.57 -3.09
CA ARG A 219 1.74 7.50 -3.26
C ARG A 219 2.10 7.61 -4.73
N PRO A 220 2.75 8.68 -5.17
CA PRO A 220 3.33 8.75 -6.51
C PRO A 220 4.23 7.56 -6.80
N ALA A 221 4.24 7.11 -8.05
CA ALA A 221 5.04 5.95 -8.43
C ALA A 221 6.54 6.27 -8.34
N LYS A 222 7.30 5.36 -7.71
CA LYS A 222 8.74 5.55 -7.55
C LYS A 222 9.52 5.32 -8.85
N LYS A 223 8.97 4.48 -9.75
CA LYS A 223 9.69 4.02 -10.96
C LYS A 223 9.24 4.67 -12.25
N LYS A 224 8.24 5.55 -12.21
CA LYS A 224 7.73 6.25 -13.40
C LYS A 224 7.48 7.71 -13.12
#